data_9852d3dbe8289ab697ea458af81b7696
#
_entry.id   9852d3dbe8289ab697ea458af81b7696
#
_cell.length_a   1.000
_cell.length_b   1.000
_cell.length_c   1.000
_cell.angle_alpha   90.00
_cell.angle_beta   90.00
_cell.angle_gamma   90.00
#
_symmetry.space_group_name_H-M   'P 1'
#
loop_
_entity.id
_entity.type
_entity.pdbx_description
1 polymer ?
#
loop_
_entity_poly.entity_id
_entity_poly.type
_entity_poly.pdbx_seq_one_letter_code
_entity_poly.pdbx_strand_id
1 'polypeptide(L)'
;NFEEIPAYIPQKNEEFMSQGQLKHFIHKLDVWRNQLVFEAENTINHIQEDSTPVADINDRATIEEEFALELRTRDRERKLIAKIDKTLHSIDTGEYGYCKTCGIEITLQRLEARPTANQCIDCKTISEKKEI
;
A
#
# COMPACT_ATOMS: atom_id res chain seq x y z
N ASN A 1 -4.14 -11.97 -2.30
CA ASN A 1 -3.56 -10.77 -2.92
C ASN A 1 -4.68 -9.82 -3.36
N PHE A 2 -4.58 -8.57 -2.95
CA PHE A 2 -5.62 -7.58 -3.28
C PHE A 2 -5.78 -7.36 -4.79
N GLU A 3 -4.74 -7.59 -5.58
CA GLU A 3 -4.78 -7.46 -7.03
C GLU A 3 -5.65 -8.54 -7.70
N GLU A 4 -5.88 -9.66 -7.03
CA GLU A 4 -6.72 -10.76 -7.52
C GLU A 4 -8.21 -10.49 -7.28
N ILE A 5 -8.55 -9.51 -6.46
CA ILE A 5 -9.94 -9.15 -6.20
C ILE A 5 -10.51 -8.49 -7.46
N PRO A 6 -11.62 -9.02 -8.03
CA PRO A 6 -12.20 -8.42 -9.23
C PRO A 6 -12.59 -6.97 -9.02
N ALA A 7 -12.45 -6.16 -10.06
CA ALA A 7 -12.84 -4.76 -10.02
C ALA A 7 -14.35 -4.62 -9.77
N TYR A 8 -14.72 -3.59 -9.02
CA TYR A 8 -16.13 -3.29 -8.76
C TYR A 8 -16.82 -2.86 -10.06
N ILE A 9 -17.98 -3.44 -10.35
CA ILE A 9 -18.79 -3.07 -11.50
C ILE A 9 -19.92 -2.18 -11.00
N PRO A 10 -19.89 -0.84 -11.28
CA PRO A 10 -20.94 0.04 -10.82
C PRO A 10 -22.28 -0.28 -11.48
N GLN A 11 -23.35 -0.12 -10.73
CA GLN A 11 -24.71 -0.20 -11.29
C GLN A 11 -25.03 1.10 -12.04
N LYS A 12 -26.00 1.01 -12.94
CA LYS A 12 -26.44 2.19 -13.68
C LYS A 12 -26.95 3.27 -12.71
N ASN A 13 -26.45 4.49 -12.86
CA ASN A 13 -26.80 5.64 -12.01
C ASN A 13 -26.34 5.51 -10.55
N GLU A 14 -25.34 4.66 -10.28
CA GLU A 14 -24.76 4.56 -8.95
C GLU A 14 -23.93 5.81 -8.65
N GLU A 15 -24.08 6.35 -7.44
CA GLU A 15 -23.31 7.51 -7.00
C GLU A 15 -21.85 7.12 -6.75
N PHE A 16 -20.94 8.07 -6.98
CA PHE A 16 -19.53 7.89 -6.67
C PHE A 16 -19.35 7.67 -5.16
N MET A 17 -18.53 6.70 -4.80
CA MET A 17 -18.31 6.30 -3.40
C MET A 17 -19.59 5.92 -2.67
N SER A 18 -20.48 5.20 -3.37
CA SER A 18 -21.63 4.55 -2.75
C SER A 18 -21.17 3.58 -1.66
N GLN A 19 -22.09 3.15 -0.79
CA GLN A 19 -21.75 2.18 0.25
C GLN A 19 -21.13 0.90 -0.32
N GLY A 20 -21.63 0.43 -1.47
CA GLY A 20 -21.08 -0.74 -2.14
C GLY A 20 -19.64 -0.51 -2.60
N GLN A 21 -19.36 0.63 -3.19
CA GLN A 21 -18.01 1.01 -3.61
C GLN A 21 -17.07 1.12 -2.41
N LEU A 22 -17.49 1.79 -1.35
CA LEU A 22 -16.69 1.94 -0.14
C LEU A 22 -16.38 0.60 0.50
N LYS A 23 -17.36 -0.29 0.60
CA LYS A 23 -17.15 -1.65 1.12
C LYS A 23 -16.14 -2.43 0.29
N HIS A 24 -16.22 -2.30 -1.04
CA HIS A 24 -15.28 -2.94 -1.95
C HIS A 24 -13.84 -2.47 -1.69
N PHE A 25 -13.62 -1.17 -1.59
CA PHE A 25 -12.28 -0.62 -1.35
C PHE A 25 -11.79 -0.90 0.07
N ILE A 26 -12.66 -0.91 1.07
CA ILE A 26 -12.30 -1.34 2.42
C ILE A 26 -11.80 -2.78 2.39
N HIS A 27 -12.50 -3.66 1.69
CA HIS A 27 -12.10 -5.07 1.57
C HIS A 27 -10.73 -5.19 0.90
N LYS A 28 -10.50 -4.48 -0.21
CA LYS A 28 -9.20 -4.48 -0.88
C LYS A 28 -8.07 -3.99 0.01
N LEU A 29 -8.32 -2.91 0.73
CA LEU A 29 -7.34 -2.32 1.64
C LEU A 29 -7.03 -3.27 2.80
N ASP A 30 -8.04 -3.91 3.38
CA ASP A 30 -7.86 -4.86 4.47
C ASP A 30 -7.08 -6.10 4.03
N VAL A 31 -7.38 -6.65 2.85
CA VAL A 31 -6.66 -7.80 2.30
C VAL A 31 -5.18 -7.42 2.08
N TRP A 32 -4.93 -6.28 1.48
CA TRP A 32 -3.57 -5.80 1.24
C TRP A 32 -2.82 -5.55 2.54
N ARG A 33 -3.47 -4.91 3.51
CA ARG A 33 -2.89 -4.66 4.84
C ARG A 33 -2.48 -5.96 5.52
N ASN A 34 -3.37 -6.94 5.54
CA ASN A 34 -3.11 -8.23 6.18
C ASN A 34 -1.95 -8.96 5.50
N GLN A 35 -1.86 -8.88 4.17
CA GLN A 35 -0.75 -9.43 3.40
C GLN A 35 0.58 -8.78 3.79
N LEU A 36 0.61 -7.46 3.87
CA LEU A 36 1.81 -6.71 4.27
C LEU A 36 2.24 -7.01 5.70
N VAL A 37 1.30 -7.12 6.62
CA VAL A 37 1.59 -7.48 8.02
C VAL A 37 2.21 -8.88 8.08
N PHE A 38 1.64 -9.83 7.34
CA PHE A 38 2.17 -11.19 7.28
C PHE A 38 3.59 -11.22 6.70
N GLU A 39 3.84 -10.48 5.63
CA GLU A 39 5.17 -10.37 5.01
C GLU A 39 6.19 -9.72 5.95
N ALA A 40 5.75 -8.68 6.68
CA ALA A 40 6.60 -8.00 7.66
C ALA A 40 7.00 -8.94 8.81
N GLU A 41 6.07 -9.74 9.31
CA GLU A 41 6.35 -10.74 10.34
C GLU A 41 7.33 -11.80 9.84
N ASN A 42 7.17 -12.26 8.60
CA ASN A 42 8.09 -13.21 8.00
C ASN A 42 9.49 -12.62 7.85
N THR A 43 9.61 -11.36 7.47
CA THR A 43 10.89 -10.66 7.37
C THR A 43 11.59 -10.60 8.72
N ILE A 44 10.87 -10.28 9.80
CA ILE A 44 11.41 -10.26 11.16
C ILE A 44 11.90 -11.65 11.56
N ASN A 45 11.12 -12.69 11.34
CA ASN A 45 11.48 -14.06 11.68
C ASN A 45 12.73 -14.50 10.92
N HIS A 46 12.83 -14.17 9.64
CA HIS A 46 13.99 -14.49 8.82
C HIS A 46 15.25 -13.79 9.34
N ILE A 47 15.17 -12.52 9.73
CA ILE A 47 16.27 -11.78 10.34
C ILE A 47 16.73 -12.47 11.63
N GLN A 48 15.81 -12.90 12.48
CA GLN A 48 16.13 -13.57 13.73
C GLN A 48 16.80 -14.94 13.51
N GLU A 49 16.34 -15.70 12.52
CA GLU A 49 16.92 -16.99 12.18
C GLU A 49 18.35 -16.87 11.64
N ASP A 50 18.61 -15.82 10.87
CA ASP A 50 19.93 -15.59 10.26
C ASP A 50 20.92 -14.92 11.21
N SER A 51 20.57 -14.68 12.46
CA SER A 51 21.46 -14.03 13.44
C SER A 51 22.52 -14.95 14.04
N THR A 52 22.68 -16.18 13.54
CA THR A 52 23.71 -17.11 14.01
C THR A 52 25.11 -16.65 13.61
N PRO A 53 26.14 -16.84 14.51
CA PRO A 53 27.50 -16.47 14.18
C PRO A 53 28.02 -17.22 12.95
N VAL A 54 28.69 -16.50 12.07
CA VAL A 54 29.30 -17.05 10.86
C VAL A 54 30.84 -16.98 11.00
N ALA A 55 31.52 -18.09 10.72
CA ALA A 55 32.95 -18.18 10.88
C ALA A 55 33.74 -17.51 9.75
N ASP A 56 33.17 -17.45 8.54
CA ASP A 56 33.83 -16.88 7.36
C ASP A 56 33.44 -15.39 7.21
N ILE A 57 34.48 -14.53 7.06
CA ILE A 57 34.31 -13.09 6.88
C ILE A 57 33.50 -12.77 5.62
N ASN A 58 33.72 -13.49 4.52
CA ASN A 58 32.98 -13.26 3.26
C ASN A 58 31.51 -13.61 3.41
N ASP A 59 31.22 -14.71 4.11
CA ASP A 59 29.82 -15.10 4.38
C ASP A 59 29.15 -14.09 5.32
N ARG A 60 29.89 -13.55 6.30
CA ARG A 60 29.42 -12.51 7.20
C ARG A 60 29.05 -11.24 6.43
N ALA A 61 29.89 -10.79 5.49
CA ALA A 61 29.62 -9.60 4.69
C ALA A 61 28.35 -9.78 3.84
N THR A 62 28.17 -10.95 3.23
CA THR A 62 26.96 -11.28 2.45
C THR A 62 25.71 -11.27 3.34
N ILE A 63 25.80 -11.85 4.53
CA ILE A 63 24.69 -11.88 5.48
C ILE A 63 24.35 -10.46 5.93
N GLU A 64 25.33 -9.61 6.21
CA GLU A 64 25.09 -8.21 6.59
C GLU A 64 24.39 -7.43 5.47
N GLU A 65 24.77 -7.67 4.21
CA GLU A 65 24.10 -7.05 3.06
C GLU A 65 22.64 -7.52 2.94
N GLU A 66 22.38 -8.81 3.13
CA GLU A 66 21.04 -9.37 3.13
C GLU A 66 20.20 -8.78 4.27
N PHE A 67 20.76 -8.64 5.46
CA PHE A 67 20.11 -7.98 6.59
C PHE A 67 19.71 -6.54 6.26
N ALA A 68 20.63 -5.78 5.68
CA ALA A 68 20.36 -4.39 5.31
C ALA A 68 19.23 -4.29 4.29
N LEU A 69 19.18 -5.21 3.32
CA LEU A 69 18.12 -5.26 2.33
C LEU A 69 16.77 -5.60 2.96
N GLU A 70 16.76 -6.60 3.85
CA GLU A 70 15.54 -7.02 4.55
C GLU A 70 15.00 -5.91 5.46
N LEU A 71 15.87 -5.17 6.15
CA LEU A 71 15.47 -4.04 6.98
C LEU A 71 14.85 -2.92 6.15
N ARG A 72 15.39 -2.64 4.96
CA ARG A 72 14.80 -1.66 4.03
C ARG A 72 13.45 -2.11 3.53
N THR A 73 13.29 -3.39 3.22
CA THR A 73 12.01 -3.97 2.81
C THR A 73 10.98 -3.82 3.92
N ARG A 74 11.36 -4.13 5.16
CA ARG A 74 10.50 -3.97 6.33
C ARG A 74 10.05 -2.53 6.54
N ASP A 75 10.98 -1.58 6.39
CA ASP A 75 10.64 -0.16 6.52
C ASP A 75 9.63 0.28 5.45
N ARG A 76 9.81 -0.19 4.21
CA ARG A 76 8.88 0.09 3.12
C ARG A 76 7.50 -0.50 3.40
N GLU A 77 7.44 -1.75 3.85
CA GLU A 77 6.18 -2.42 4.21
C GLU A 77 5.46 -1.67 5.32
N ARG A 78 6.19 -1.25 6.36
CA ARG A 78 5.64 -0.49 7.47
C ARG A 78 5.05 0.84 7.01
N LYS A 79 5.74 1.55 6.11
CA LYS A 79 5.24 2.80 5.53
C LYS A 79 3.98 2.59 4.71
N LEU A 80 3.90 1.48 3.96
CA LEU A 80 2.72 1.11 3.20
C LEU A 80 1.54 0.79 4.13
N ILE A 81 1.78 0.05 5.21
CA ILE A 81 0.75 -0.26 6.20
C ILE A 81 0.21 1.04 6.81
N ALA A 82 1.08 1.97 7.20
CA ALA A 82 0.66 3.26 7.73
C ALA A 82 -0.17 4.05 6.70
N LYS A 83 0.21 4.00 5.43
CA LYS A 83 -0.55 4.65 4.35
C LYS A 83 -1.92 4.02 4.17
N ILE A 84 -2.02 2.69 4.25
CA ILE A 84 -3.30 1.98 4.18
C ILE A 84 -4.18 2.37 5.37
N ASP A 85 -3.64 2.41 6.58
CA ASP A 85 -4.39 2.82 7.76
C ASP A 85 -4.92 4.24 7.64
N LYS A 86 -4.11 5.14 7.13
CA LYS A 86 -4.52 6.53 6.86
C LYS A 86 -5.63 6.58 5.80
N THR A 87 -5.53 5.74 4.78
CA THR A 87 -6.55 5.65 3.72
C THR A 87 -7.87 5.12 4.29
N LEU A 88 -7.83 4.08 5.12
CA LEU A 88 -9.02 3.55 5.77
C LEU A 88 -9.68 4.62 6.65
N HIS A 89 -8.88 5.43 7.36
CA HIS A 89 -9.41 6.55 8.13
C HIS A 89 -10.11 7.58 7.23
N SER A 90 -9.57 7.85 6.05
CA SER A 90 -10.19 8.79 5.09
C SER A 90 -11.54 8.30 4.58
N ILE A 91 -11.77 6.98 4.54
CA ILE A 91 -13.07 6.41 4.21
C ILE A 91 -14.09 6.75 5.30
N ASP A 92 -13.68 6.64 6.57
CA ASP A 92 -14.55 6.96 7.70
C ASP A 92 -14.92 8.45 7.73
N THR A 93 -14.02 9.34 7.33
CA THR A 93 -14.27 10.78 7.31
C THR A 93 -14.96 11.29 6.06
N GLY A 94 -15.17 10.42 5.06
CA GLY A 94 -15.81 10.80 3.80
C GLY A 94 -14.91 11.48 2.78
N GLU A 95 -13.61 11.52 3.03
CA GLU A 95 -12.63 12.16 2.13
C GLU A 95 -12.09 11.23 1.05
N TYR A 96 -12.29 9.93 1.18
CA TYR A 96 -11.75 8.95 0.25
C TYR A 96 -12.31 9.10 -1.16
N GLY A 97 -11.46 8.94 -2.15
CA GLY A 97 -11.86 8.95 -3.56
C GLY A 97 -11.73 10.32 -4.23
N TYR A 98 -11.37 11.35 -3.49
CA TYR A 98 -11.22 12.70 -4.01
C TYR A 98 -9.75 13.12 -3.97
N CYS A 99 -9.33 13.85 -5.01
CA CYS A 99 -7.98 14.37 -5.07
C CYS A 99 -7.75 15.40 -3.96
N LYS A 100 -6.73 15.20 -3.14
CA LYS A 100 -6.39 16.11 -2.05
C LYS A 100 -5.95 17.51 -2.53
N THR A 101 -5.53 17.60 -3.78
CA THR A 101 -4.98 18.85 -4.35
C THR A 101 -6.05 19.67 -5.07
N CYS A 102 -6.81 19.04 -5.97
CA CYS A 102 -7.80 19.77 -6.78
C CYS A 102 -9.26 19.43 -6.46
N GLY A 103 -9.51 18.43 -5.63
CA GLY A 103 -10.84 18.08 -5.16
C GLY A 103 -11.70 17.26 -6.10
N ILE A 104 -11.23 16.96 -7.31
CA ILE A 104 -12.03 16.15 -8.25
C ILE A 104 -12.08 14.68 -7.82
N GLU A 105 -13.06 13.96 -8.34
CA GLU A 105 -13.17 12.52 -8.12
C GLU A 105 -11.99 11.79 -8.79
N ILE A 106 -11.36 10.88 -8.05
CA ILE A 106 -10.36 9.97 -8.61
C ILE A 106 -11.12 8.84 -9.30
N THR A 107 -10.72 8.48 -10.52
CA THR A 107 -11.44 7.45 -11.27
C THR A 107 -11.42 6.11 -10.54
N LEU A 108 -12.52 5.35 -10.65
CA LEU A 108 -12.57 4.01 -10.06
C LEU A 108 -11.45 3.11 -10.59
N GLN A 109 -11.13 3.23 -11.87
CA GLN A 109 -10.04 2.46 -12.48
C GLN A 109 -8.72 2.71 -11.77
N ARG A 110 -8.41 3.97 -11.46
CA ARG A 110 -7.18 4.33 -10.75
C ARG A 110 -7.19 3.79 -9.31
N LEU A 111 -8.32 3.88 -8.62
CA LEU A 111 -8.47 3.35 -7.26
C LEU A 111 -8.40 1.82 -7.24
N GLU A 112 -8.90 1.15 -8.27
CA GLU A 112 -8.76 -0.31 -8.38
C GLU A 112 -7.30 -0.73 -8.48
N ALA A 113 -6.50 -0.02 -9.27
CA ALA A 113 -5.07 -0.30 -9.41
C ALA A 113 -4.27 0.11 -8.18
N ARG A 114 -4.67 1.21 -7.55
CA ARG A 114 -3.97 1.78 -6.41
C ARG A 114 -4.98 2.30 -5.38
N PRO A 115 -5.49 1.44 -4.49
CA PRO A 115 -6.53 1.83 -3.54
C PRO A 115 -6.12 2.94 -2.57
N THR A 116 -4.82 3.19 -2.40
CA THR A 116 -4.30 4.26 -1.54
C THR A 116 -4.13 5.59 -2.28
N ALA A 117 -4.52 5.68 -3.55
CA ALA A 117 -4.39 6.92 -4.31
C ALA A 117 -5.19 8.05 -3.67
N ASN A 118 -4.55 9.20 -3.49
CA ASN A 118 -5.16 10.40 -2.92
C ASN A 118 -4.99 11.63 -3.81
N GLN A 119 -4.52 11.43 -5.04
CA GLN A 119 -4.42 12.47 -6.07
C GLN A 119 -4.89 11.91 -7.40
N CYS A 120 -5.52 12.77 -8.21
CA CYS A 120 -5.83 12.41 -9.60
C CYS A 120 -4.52 12.28 -10.38
N ILE A 121 -4.60 11.67 -11.55
CA ILE A 121 -3.41 11.40 -12.36
C ILE A 121 -2.67 12.69 -12.73
N ASP A 122 -3.40 13.77 -13.03
CA ASP A 122 -2.81 15.04 -13.42
C ASP A 122 -2.05 15.69 -12.25
N CYS A 123 -2.65 15.74 -11.07
CA CYS A 123 -2.00 16.29 -9.88
C CYS A 123 -0.80 15.46 -9.45
N LYS A 124 -0.90 14.14 -9.55
CA LYS A 124 0.21 13.23 -9.25
C LYS A 124 1.39 13.47 -10.19
N THR A 125 1.12 13.62 -11.48
CA THR A 125 2.14 13.90 -12.49
C THR A 125 2.84 15.23 -12.21
N ILE A 126 2.08 16.27 -11.86
CA ILE A 126 2.63 17.59 -11.53
C ILE A 126 3.53 17.49 -10.29
N SER A 127 3.09 16.78 -9.24
CA SER A 127 3.87 16.59 -8.02
C SER A 127 5.18 15.87 -8.29
N GLU A 128 5.17 14.84 -9.12
CA GLU A 128 6.37 14.09 -9.49
C GLU A 128 7.36 14.96 -10.28
N LYS A 129 6.88 15.83 -11.17
CA LYS A 129 7.74 16.75 -11.91
C LYS A 129 8.42 17.78 -11.02
N LYS A 130 7.76 18.21 -9.94
CA LYS A 130 8.34 19.17 -9.00
C LYS A 130 9.43 18.57 -8.12
N GLU A 131 9.46 17.26 -7.97
CA GLU A 131 10.44 16.54 -7.16
C GLU A 131 11.77 16.30 -7.90
N ILE A 132 11.86 16.62 -9.17
CA ILE A 132 13.07 16.42 -10.01
C ILE A 132 14.03 17.59 -9.87
#